data_53d355659dd370739317e94705674d5a
#
_entry.id   53d355659dd370739317e94705674d5a
#
_cell.length_a   1.000
_cell.length_b   1.000
_cell.length_c   1.000
_cell.angle_alpha   90.00
_cell.angle_beta   90.00
_cell.angle_gamma   90.00
#
_symmetry.space_group_name_H-M   'P 1'
#
loop_
_entity.id
_entity.type
_entity.pdbx_description
1 polymer ?
#
loop_
_entity_poly.entity_id
_entity_poly.type
_entity_poly.pdbx_seq_one_letter_code
_entity_poly.pdbx_strand_id
1 'polypeptide(L)'
;YELDVNIRFSPISEEEYTRWVGLQGKNRYIITILGRCITARQIGEVTRIVAEQGLNIDAIKRLTGRIPLDETVRPPKSCIELSVRGTPRDKVAMQSEFMQLSAHLGMDISLQEDSIYRRCRRLICFDMDSTLIETEVIDELAVRAGVGDEVKAITESAMRGEIDFCESFARRVGLLKGLDESVLK
;
A
#
# COMPACT_ATOMS: atom_id res chain seq x y z
N TYR A 1 -19.75 -30.14 -19.85
CA TYR A 1 -21.06 -30.66 -20.32
C TYR A 1 -22.12 -30.77 -19.21
N GLU A 2 -21.76 -30.53 -17.97
CA GLU A 2 -22.69 -30.59 -16.83
C GLU A 2 -23.02 -29.21 -16.23
N LEU A 3 -22.43 -28.12 -16.80
CA LEU A 3 -22.75 -26.74 -16.40
C LEU A 3 -23.69 -26.18 -17.45
N ASP A 4 -24.89 -25.83 -17.06
CA ASP A 4 -25.90 -25.17 -17.92
C ASP A 4 -25.45 -23.72 -18.24
N VAL A 5 -24.33 -23.63 -18.97
CA VAL A 5 -23.69 -22.39 -19.38
C VAL A 5 -23.82 -22.20 -20.87
N ASN A 6 -24.47 -21.14 -21.29
CA ASN A 6 -24.55 -20.77 -22.68
C ASN A 6 -23.32 -19.96 -23.08
N ILE A 7 -22.42 -20.54 -23.87
CA ILE A 7 -21.19 -19.93 -24.34
C ILE A 7 -21.39 -19.46 -25.77
N ARG A 8 -21.26 -18.14 -25.98
CA ARG A 8 -21.29 -17.53 -27.30
C ARG A 8 -19.90 -17.08 -27.71
N PHE A 9 -19.43 -17.58 -28.85
CA PHE A 9 -18.19 -17.14 -29.47
C PHE A 9 -18.50 -16.07 -30.51
N SER A 10 -17.80 -14.94 -30.44
CA SER A 10 -17.84 -13.89 -31.46
C SER A 10 -16.41 -13.69 -31.95
N PRO A 11 -16.05 -14.18 -33.15
CA PRO A 11 -14.74 -13.91 -33.73
C PRO A 11 -14.60 -12.42 -34.00
N ILE A 12 -13.45 -11.87 -33.71
CA ILE A 12 -13.09 -10.49 -34.05
C ILE A 12 -11.95 -10.53 -35.07
N SER A 13 -11.94 -9.60 -36.02
CA SER A 13 -10.83 -9.48 -36.97
C SER A 13 -9.59 -8.90 -36.28
N GLU A 14 -8.42 -9.08 -36.89
CA GLU A 14 -7.17 -8.49 -36.39
C GLU A 14 -7.25 -6.94 -36.36
N GLU A 15 -7.94 -6.35 -37.32
CA GLU A 15 -8.18 -4.92 -37.37
C GLU A 15 -9.09 -4.45 -36.21
N GLU A 16 -10.17 -5.19 -35.93
CA GLU A 16 -11.07 -4.89 -34.82
C GLU A 16 -10.35 -5.08 -33.48
N TYR A 17 -9.54 -6.12 -33.35
CA TYR A 17 -8.71 -6.35 -32.17
C TYR A 17 -7.70 -5.21 -31.97
N THR A 18 -6.97 -4.82 -33.02
CA THR A 18 -6.00 -3.72 -32.97
C THR A 18 -6.67 -2.39 -32.63
N ARG A 19 -7.85 -2.12 -33.21
CA ARG A 19 -8.65 -0.94 -32.86
C ARG A 19 -9.09 -1.00 -31.40
N TRP A 20 -9.59 -2.12 -30.93
CA TRP A 20 -10.04 -2.30 -29.56
C TRP A 20 -8.89 -2.15 -28.56
N VAL A 21 -7.73 -2.74 -28.85
CA VAL A 21 -6.49 -2.57 -28.08
C VAL A 21 -6.01 -1.12 -28.12
N GLY A 22 -6.05 -0.47 -29.28
CA GLY A 22 -5.69 0.94 -29.44
C GLY A 22 -6.61 1.90 -28.69
N LEU A 23 -7.89 1.60 -28.61
CA LEU A 23 -8.84 2.32 -27.77
C LEU A 23 -8.58 2.11 -26.28
N GLN A 24 -8.04 0.95 -25.91
CA GLN A 24 -7.63 0.64 -24.53
C GLN A 24 -6.19 1.06 -24.23
N GLY A 25 -5.40 1.41 -25.26
CA GLY A 25 -3.96 1.60 -25.24
C GLY A 25 -3.45 2.84 -24.52
N LYS A 26 -4.24 3.46 -23.65
CA LYS A 26 -3.73 4.43 -22.70
C LYS A 26 -3.25 3.71 -21.46
N ASN A 27 -2.17 4.24 -20.86
CA ASN A 27 -1.65 3.75 -19.59
C ASN A 27 -2.77 3.63 -18.57
N ARG A 28 -2.76 2.54 -17.83
CA ARG A 28 -3.70 2.28 -16.76
C ARG A 28 -2.98 2.31 -15.43
N TYR A 29 -3.63 2.91 -14.46
CA TYR A 29 -3.14 2.96 -13.08
C TYR A 29 -4.25 2.52 -12.14
N ILE A 30 -3.81 2.01 -11.01
CA ILE A 30 -4.67 1.72 -9.87
C ILE A 30 -4.28 2.66 -8.74
N ILE A 31 -5.24 3.40 -8.25
CA ILE A 31 -5.08 4.22 -7.04
C ILE A 31 -5.84 3.51 -5.93
N THR A 32 -5.13 3.14 -4.87
CA THR A 32 -5.73 2.51 -3.70
C THR A 32 -5.72 3.50 -2.55
N ILE A 33 -6.88 3.73 -1.97
CA ILE A 33 -7.07 4.58 -0.79
C ILE A 33 -7.38 3.66 0.39
N LEU A 34 -6.58 3.76 1.46
CA LEU A 34 -6.75 3.00 2.69
C LEU A 34 -6.91 3.97 3.86
N GLY A 35 -7.90 3.75 4.69
CA GLY A 35 -8.15 4.57 5.87
C GLY A 35 -9.10 3.88 6.85
N ARG A 36 -9.22 4.43 8.04
CA ARG A 36 -10.19 3.92 9.03
C ARG A 36 -11.62 4.24 8.63
N CYS A 37 -11.85 5.45 8.15
CA CYS A 37 -13.14 5.90 7.62
C CYS A 37 -12.86 6.80 6.42
N ILE A 38 -13.23 6.36 5.21
CA ILE A 38 -13.03 7.15 4.00
C ILE A 38 -14.29 7.97 3.76
N THR A 39 -14.14 9.28 3.79
CA THR A 39 -15.20 10.27 3.58
C THR A 39 -15.30 10.69 2.12
N ALA A 40 -16.45 11.27 1.75
CA ALA A 40 -16.64 11.86 0.42
C ALA A 40 -15.62 12.98 0.13
N ARG A 41 -15.21 13.75 1.14
CA ARG A 41 -14.17 14.78 1.01
C ARG A 41 -12.84 14.18 0.59
N GLN A 42 -12.41 13.09 1.25
CA GLN A 42 -11.15 12.41 0.93
C GLN A 42 -11.15 11.86 -0.50
N ILE A 43 -12.26 11.25 -0.93
CA ILE A 43 -12.41 10.78 -2.32
C ILE A 43 -12.39 11.99 -3.28
N GLY A 44 -13.08 13.08 -2.94
CA GLY A 44 -13.12 14.30 -3.74
C GLY A 44 -11.74 14.88 -4.00
N GLU A 45 -10.90 14.98 -2.97
CA GLU A 45 -9.53 15.49 -3.11
C GLU A 45 -8.65 14.58 -3.99
N VAL A 46 -8.74 13.25 -3.82
CA VAL A 46 -8.01 12.31 -4.69
C VAL A 46 -8.48 12.44 -6.14
N THR A 47 -9.79 12.50 -6.37
CA THR A 47 -10.33 12.61 -7.73
C THR A 47 -10.03 13.97 -8.38
N ARG A 48 -9.90 15.04 -7.59
CA ARG A 48 -9.43 16.35 -8.07
C ARG A 48 -8.00 16.25 -8.63
N ILE A 49 -7.07 15.67 -7.88
CA ILE A 49 -5.69 15.46 -8.35
C ILE A 49 -5.69 14.61 -9.64
N VAL A 50 -6.47 13.53 -9.69
CA VAL A 50 -6.60 12.69 -10.88
C VAL A 50 -7.07 13.51 -12.10
N ALA A 51 -8.07 14.35 -11.92
CA ALA A 51 -8.62 15.21 -12.98
C ALA A 51 -7.61 16.27 -13.45
N GLU A 52 -6.90 16.92 -12.53
CA GLU A 52 -5.85 17.92 -12.84
C GLU A 52 -4.69 17.33 -13.63
N GLN A 53 -4.38 16.05 -13.38
CA GLN A 53 -3.40 15.29 -14.17
C GLN A 53 -3.92 14.81 -15.53
N GLY A 54 -5.19 15.09 -15.85
CA GLY A 54 -5.80 14.72 -17.13
C GLY A 54 -6.12 13.23 -17.26
N LEU A 55 -6.22 12.53 -16.14
CA LEU A 55 -6.59 11.13 -16.08
C LEU A 55 -8.12 10.97 -16.01
N ASN A 56 -8.62 9.85 -16.54
CA ASN A 56 -10.02 9.47 -16.45
C ASN A 56 -10.20 8.33 -15.45
N ILE A 57 -11.26 8.37 -14.66
CA ILE A 57 -11.63 7.30 -13.74
C ILE A 57 -12.60 6.35 -14.44
N ASP A 58 -12.18 5.10 -14.65
CA ASP A 58 -12.99 4.07 -15.29
C ASP A 58 -13.91 3.36 -14.30
N ALA A 59 -13.42 3.15 -13.07
CA ALA A 59 -14.19 2.47 -12.02
C ALA A 59 -13.72 2.88 -10.62
N ILE A 60 -14.65 2.85 -9.69
CA ILE A 60 -14.38 2.98 -8.25
C ILE A 60 -14.97 1.75 -7.57
N LYS A 61 -14.14 1.01 -6.84
CA LYS A 61 -14.53 -0.22 -6.15
C LYS A 61 -14.18 -0.14 -4.68
N ARG A 62 -15.09 -0.55 -3.83
CA ARG A 62 -14.80 -0.81 -2.43
C ARG A 62 -14.26 -2.24 -2.32
N LEU A 63 -13.07 -2.39 -1.73
CA LEU A 63 -12.41 -3.69 -1.53
C LEU A 63 -12.75 -4.30 -0.16
N THR A 64 -13.09 -3.47 0.82
CA THR A 64 -13.53 -3.94 2.14
C THR A 64 -15.00 -4.33 2.15
N GLY A 65 -15.36 -5.32 2.95
CA GLY A 65 -16.74 -5.76 3.14
C GLY A 65 -17.65 -4.63 3.68
N ARG A 66 -18.96 -4.87 3.64
CA ARG A 66 -19.93 -4.02 4.32
C ARG A 66 -19.81 -4.27 5.83
N ILE A 67 -19.82 -3.21 6.60
CA ILE A 67 -19.75 -3.26 8.06
C ILE A 67 -21.15 -2.93 8.59
N PRO A 68 -21.65 -3.71 9.55
CA PRO A 68 -22.88 -3.36 10.29
C PRO A 68 -22.74 -1.98 10.94
N LEU A 69 -23.78 -1.20 10.93
CA LEU A 69 -23.78 0.15 11.50
C LEU A 69 -23.65 0.15 13.04
N ASP A 70 -23.92 -0.99 13.66
CA ASP A 70 -23.98 -1.15 15.11
C ASP A 70 -22.68 -1.62 15.77
N GLU A 71 -21.63 -1.88 14.98
CA GLU A 71 -20.32 -2.28 15.52
C GLU A 71 -19.54 -1.07 16.04
N THR A 72 -19.62 -0.86 17.35
CA THR A 72 -18.94 0.22 18.08
C THR A 72 -17.50 -0.13 18.50
N VAL A 73 -17.00 -1.35 18.23
CA VAL A 73 -15.81 -1.90 18.90
C VAL A 73 -14.46 -1.55 18.23
N ARG A 74 -14.40 -1.28 16.96
CA ARG A 74 -13.21 -0.71 16.26
C ARG A 74 -13.65 0.08 15.04
N PRO A 75 -13.07 1.28 14.78
CA PRO A 75 -13.36 1.98 13.54
C PRO A 75 -12.97 1.08 12.37
N PRO A 76 -13.89 0.81 11.45
CA PRO A 76 -13.66 -0.12 10.37
C PRO A 76 -12.59 0.39 9.43
N LYS A 77 -11.66 -0.47 9.06
CA LYS A 77 -10.73 -0.17 7.96
C LYS A 77 -11.53 -0.13 6.65
N SER A 78 -11.33 0.90 5.86
CA SER A 78 -11.93 1.06 4.53
C SER A 78 -10.85 1.07 3.48
N CYS A 79 -11.04 0.30 2.41
CA CYS A 79 -10.17 0.28 1.26
C CYS A 79 -10.99 0.51 -0.01
N ILE A 80 -10.60 1.51 -0.78
CA ILE A 80 -11.24 1.86 -2.06
C ILE A 80 -10.17 1.82 -3.15
N GLU A 81 -10.50 1.22 -4.27
CA GLU A 81 -9.68 1.17 -5.46
C GLU A 81 -10.31 1.99 -6.57
N LEU A 82 -9.54 2.88 -7.18
CA LEU A 82 -9.90 3.59 -8.40
C LEU A 82 -9.05 3.04 -9.56
N SER A 83 -9.73 2.58 -10.60
CA SER A 83 -9.08 2.26 -11.87
C SER A 83 -9.06 3.52 -12.72
N VAL A 84 -7.88 4.01 -13.08
CA VAL A 84 -7.72 5.24 -13.85
C VAL A 84 -6.96 4.99 -15.15
N ARG A 85 -7.26 5.79 -16.17
CA ARG A 85 -6.69 5.68 -17.51
C ARG A 85 -6.19 7.02 -18.01
N GLY A 86 -5.06 7.00 -18.68
CA GLY A 86 -4.46 8.15 -19.33
C GLY A 86 -2.97 8.23 -19.11
N THR A 87 -2.37 9.33 -19.58
CA THR A 87 -0.99 9.66 -19.28
C THR A 87 -1.00 10.87 -18.37
N PRO A 88 -0.51 10.76 -17.12
CA PRO A 88 -0.48 11.91 -16.23
C PRO A 88 0.42 12.99 -16.80
N ARG A 89 0.05 14.26 -16.63
CA ARG A 89 0.87 15.41 -17.06
C ARG A 89 2.23 15.41 -16.39
N ASP A 90 2.23 15.15 -15.08
CA ASP A 90 3.43 15.00 -14.27
C ASP A 90 3.19 13.93 -13.18
N LYS A 91 3.77 12.74 -13.42
CA LYS A 91 3.64 11.60 -12.48
C LYS A 91 4.31 11.87 -11.14
N VAL A 92 5.44 12.58 -11.15
CA VAL A 92 6.20 12.88 -9.92
C VAL A 92 5.45 13.89 -9.06
N ALA A 93 4.94 14.96 -9.68
CA ALA A 93 4.10 15.93 -9.00
C ALA A 93 2.84 15.28 -8.42
N MET A 94 2.16 14.43 -9.19
CA MET A 94 0.98 13.69 -8.72
C MET A 94 1.29 12.82 -7.49
N GLN A 95 2.41 12.11 -7.49
CA GLN A 95 2.84 11.31 -6.33
C GLN A 95 3.12 12.17 -5.12
N SER A 96 3.78 13.31 -5.31
CA SER A 96 4.04 14.28 -4.22
C SER A 96 2.74 14.83 -3.64
N GLU A 97 1.77 15.20 -4.48
CA GLU A 97 0.46 15.67 -4.03
C GLU A 97 -0.29 14.58 -3.25
N PHE A 98 -0.25 13.32 -3.69
CA PHE A 98 -0.84 12.21 -2.94
C PHE A 98 -0.17 12.01 -1.58
N MET A 99 1.15 12.15 -1.48
CA MET A 99 1.86 12.06 -0.20
C MET A 99 1.45 13.17 0.77
N GLN A 100 1.36 14.41 0.28
CA GLN A 100 0.90 15.55 1.08
C GLN A 100 -0.56 15.37 1.53
N LEU A 101 -1.42 14.89 0.62
CA LEU A 101 -2.82 14.63 0.91
C LEU A 101 -2.98 13.51 1.94
N SER A 102 -2.18 12.44 1.85
CA SER A 102 -2.13 11.35 2.82
C SER A 102 -1.82 11.86 4.23
N ALA A 103 -0.78 12.66 4.35
CA ALA A 103 -0.38 13.24 5.63
C ALA A 103 -1.45 14.18 6.21
N HIS A 104 -2.10 14.99 5.35
CA HIS A 104 -3.09 15.97 5.78
C HIS A 104 -4.43 15.33 6.20
N LEU A 105 -4.88 14.30 5.50
CA LEU A 105 -6.21 13.71 5.70
C LEU A 105 -6.19 12.38 6.47
N GLY A 106 -5.01 11.90 6.91
CA GLY A 106 -4.87 10.68 7.72
C GLY A 106 -5.36 9.42 6.99
N MET A 107 -5.01 9.29 5.71
CA MET A 107 -5.29 8.13 4.88
C MET A 107 -4.07 7.77 4.05
N ASP A 108 -3.92 6.51 3.68
CA ASP A 108 -2.84 6.06 2.80
C ASP A 108 -3.32 6.04 1.34
N ILE A 109 -2.49 6.52 0.44
CA ILE A 109 -2.76 6.53 -1.00
C ILE A 109 -1.60 5.85 -1.72
N SER A 110 -1.92 4.83 -2.51
CA SER A 110 -0.96 4.11 -3.35
C SER A 110 -1.31 4.30 -4.83
N LEU A 111 -0.32 4.60 -5.66
CA LEU A 111 -0.42 4.67 -7.11
C LEU A 111 0.41 3.55 -7.74
N GLN A 112 -0.22 2.69 -8.51
CA GLN A 112 0.42 1.56 -9.19
C GLN A 112 0.04 1.53 -10.66
N GLU A 113 0.98 1.11 -11.54
CA GLU A 113 0.64 0.80 -12.92
C GLU A 113 -0.14 -0.52 -13.00
N ASP A 114 -1.27 -0.52 -13.73
CA ASP A 114 -2.04 -1.72 -13.97
C ASP A 114 -1.44 -2.51 -15.14
N SER A 115 -0.34 -3.19 -14.86
CA SER A 115 0.39 -4.02 -15.82
C SER A 115 0.05 -5.51 -15.65
N ILE A 116 0.46 -6.31 -16.64
CA ILE A 116 0.33 -7.78 -16.58
C ILE A 116 1.07 -8.34 -15.35
N TYR A 117 2.18 -7.73 -14.96
CA TYR A 117 2.97 -8.14 -13.80
C TYR A 117 2.22 -7.95 -12.49
N ARG A 118 1.31 -6.97 -12.40
CA ARG A 118 0.45 -6.80 -11.22
C ARG A 118 -0.54 -7.96 -11.07
N ARG A 119 -1.03 -8.50 -12.18
CA ARG A 119 -2.07 -9.55 -12.20
C ARG A 119 -1.51 -10.96 -12.12
N CYS A 120 -0.29 -11.17 -12.57
CA CYS A 120 0.36 -12.48 -12.66
C CYS A 120 1.54 -12.61 -11.69
N ARG A 121 1.38 -12.15 -10.46
CA ARG A 121 2.42 -12.27 -9.42
C ARG A 121 2.59 -13.72 -8.99
N ARG A 122 3.83 -14.17 -8.90
CA ARG A 122 4.21 -15.52 -8.47
C ARG A 122 5.05 -15.53 -7.20
N LEU A 123 5.50 -14.36 -6.74
CA LEU A 123 6.30 -14.19 -5.54
C LEU A 123 5.64 -13.16 -4.64
N ILE A 124 5.49 -13.51 -3.37
CA ILE A 124 5.04 -12.61 -2.31
C ILE A 124 6.16 -12.54 -1.30
N CYS A 125 6.66 -11.33 -1.03
CA CYS A 125 7.64 -11.08 0.02
C CYS A 125 6.95 -10.30 1.12
N PHE A 126 7.14 -10.74 2.36
CA PHE A 126 6.68 -10.05 3.55
C PHE A 126 7.90 -9.52 4.30
N ASP A 127 7.80 -8.31 4.81
CA ASP A 127 8.64 -7.83 5.87
C ASP A 127 8.31 -8.60 7.15
N MET A 128 9.28 -8.79 8.03
CA MET A 128 9.08 -9.60 9.23
C MET A 128 8.60 -8.76 10.39
N ASP A 129 9.38 -7.77 10.75
CA ASP A 129 9.14 -6.96 11.95
C ASP A 129 7.92 -6.06 11.76
N SER A 130 7.04 -6.02 12.74
CA SER A 130 5.78 -5.26 12.71
C SER A 130 4.87 -5.52 11.48
N THR A 131 5.18 -6.57 10.69
CA THR A 131 4.42 -6.98 9.50
C THR A 131 3.97 -8.44 9.59
N LEU A 132 4.89 -9.39 9.63
CA LEU A 132 4.60 -10.81 9.78
C LEU A 132 4.45 -11.20 11.25
N ILE A 133 5.22 -10.55 12.11
CA ILE A 133 5.14 -10.63 13.57
C ILE A 133 4.75 -9.26 14.12
N GLU A 134 4.16 -9.23 15.33
CA GLU A 134 3.67 -8.00 15.95
C GLU A 134 4.75 -7.17 16.64
N THR A 135 5.96 -7.72 16.77
CA THR A 135 7.09 -7.14 17.51
C THR A 135 8.28 -6.87 16.60
N GLU A 136 9.21 -6.07 17.10
CA GLU A 136 10.54 -5.88 16.53
C GLU A 136 11.51 -6.88 17.16
N VAL A 137 12.17 -7.71 16.36
CA VAL A 137 13.09 -8.76 16.88
C VAL A 137 14.21 -8.16 17.71
N ILE A 138 14.75 -7.02 17.29
CA ILE A 138 15.83 -6.36 18.02
C ILE A 138 15.40 -5.90 19.41
N ASP A 139 14.15 -5.46 19.56
CA ASP A 139 13.61 -5.03 20.85
C ASP A 139 13.39 -6.21 21.80
N GLU A 140 12.89 -7.33 21.27
CA GLU A 140 12.75 -8.57 22.05
C GLU A 140 14.11 -9.10 22.54
N LEU A 141 15.13 -9.08 21.67
CA LEU A 141 16.49 -9.46 22.04
C LEU A 141 17.09 -8.51 23.09
N ALA A 142 16.81 -7.21 22.98
CA ALA A 142 17.26 -6.21 23.94
C ALA A 142 16.63 -6.41 25.32
N VAL A 143 15.34 -6.73 25.39
CA VAL A 143 14.66 -7.05 26.64
C VAL A 143 15.32 -8.28 27.30
N ARG A 144 15.60 -9.33 26.54
CA ARG A 144 16.27 -10.55 27.04
C ARG A 144 17.73 -10.30 27.45
N ALA A 145 18.41 -9.36 26.82
CA ALA A 145 19.75 -8.92 27.19
C ALA A 145 19.78 -7.96 28.39
N GLY A 146 18.62 -7.50 28.87
CA GLY A 146 18.50 -6.51 29.95
C GLY A 146 18.86 -5.07 29.54
N VAL A 147 18.87 -4.78 28.22
CA VAL A 147 19.21 -3.46 27.65
C VAL A 147 18.04 -2.85 26.86
N GLY A 148 16.80 -3.28 27.13
CA GLY A 148 15.62 -2.85 26.39
C GLY A 148 15.39 -1.34 26.42
N ASP A 149 15.53 -0.70 27.57
CA ASP A 149 15.32 0.75 27.71
C ASP A 149 16.36 1.56 26.93
N GLU A 150 17.62 1.10 26.88
CA GLU A 150 18.70 1.73 26.13
C GLU A 150 18.46 1.64 24.62
N VAL A 151 18.05 0.46 24.12
CA VAL A 151 17.70 0.23 22.72
C VAL A 151 16.51 1.10 22.31
N LYS A 152 15.50 1.19 23.16
CA LYS A 152 14.34 2.04 22.93
C LYS A 152 14.71 3.51 22.82
N ALA A 153 15.56 4.02 23.71
CA ALA A 153 16.02 5.41 23.67
C ALA A 153 16.78 5.72 22.37
N ILE A 154 17.61 4.79 21.87
CA ILE A 154 18.33 4.94 20.59
C ILE A 154 17.32 4.97 19.43
N THR A 155 16.32 4.08 19.44
CA THR A 155 15.26 4.05 18.42
C THR A 155 14.48 5.35 18.36
N GLU A 156 14.09 5.89 19.53
CA GLU A 156 13.39 7.18 19.61
C GLU A 156 14.22 8.34 19.08
N SER A 157 15.54 8.35 19.39
CA SER A 157 16.48 9.37 18.88
C SER A 157 16.60 9.31 17.35
N ALA A 158 16.64 8.09 16.76
CA ALA A 158 16.63 7.92 15.32
C ALA A 158 15.31 8.39 14.68
N MET A 159 14.17 8.10 15.31
CA MET A 159 12.85 8.54 14.82
C MET A 159 12.70 10.08 14.87
N ARG A 160 13.36 10.75 15.82
CA ARG A 160 13.43 12.23 15.85
C ARG A 160 14.42 12.82 14.84
N GLY A 161 15.17 11.97 14.13
CA GLY A 161 16.18 12.39 13.15
C GLY A 161 17.47 12.96 13.80
N GLU A 162 17.73 12.66 15.07
CA GLU A 162 18.94 13.09 15.80
C GLU A 162 20.17 12.24 15.42
N ILE A 163 19.94 10.99 15.03
CA ILE A 163 20.94 10.08 14.52
C ILE A 163 20.43 9.39 13.25
N ASP A 164 21.34 9.01 12.36
CA ASP A 164 20.96 8.30 11.15
C ASP A 164 20.73 6.78 11.42
N PHE A 165 20.20 6.10 10.40
CA PHE A 165 19.89 4.67 10.50
C PHE A 165 21.13 3.82 10.77
N CYS A 166 22.24 4.09 10.10
CA CYS A 166 23.47 3.28 10.24
C CYS A 166 24.03 3.41 11.65
N GLU A 167 24.06 4.63 12.20
CA GLU A 167 24.52 4.88 13.57
C GLU A 167 23.58 4.26 14.60
N SER A 168 22.27 4.43 14.43
CA SER A 168 21.26 3.81 15.29
C SER A 168 21.40 2.29 15.30
N PHE A 169 21.52 1.68 14.12
CA PHE A 169 21.67 0.23 13.98
C PHE A 169 22.94 -0.28 14.65
N ALA A 170 24.09 0.37 14.40
CA ALA A 170 25.36 0.00 14.99
C ALA A 170 25.34 0.08 16.53
N ARG A 171 24.74 1.13 17.10
CA ARG A 171 24.58 1.30 18.54
C ARG A 171 23.71 0.22 19.15
N ARG A 172 22.53 -0.06 18.57
CA ARG A 172 21.59 -1.08 19.07
C ARG A 172 22.20 -2.49 19.03
N VAL A 173 22.81 -2.86 17.90
CA VAL A 173 23.49 -4.17 17.77
C VAL A 173 24.68 -4.27 18.71
N GLY A 174 25.43 -3.18 18.92
CA GLY A 174 26.54 -3.12 19.86
C GLY A 174 26.14 -3.46 21.30
N LEU A 175 24.95 -3.07 21.74
CA LEU A 175 24.40 -3.39 23.06
C LEU A 175 24.06 -4.87 23.23
N LEU A 176 23.80 -5.59 22.13
CA LEU A 176 23.51 -7.02 22.15
C LEU A 176 24.77 -7.90 22.13
N LYS A 177 25.98 -7.31 22.14
CA LYS A 177 27.24 -8.04 22.11
C LYS A 177 27.37 -8.94 23.31
N GLY A 178 27.58 -10.24 23.07
CA GLY A 178 27.74 -11.25 24.12
C GLY A 178 26.46 -11.96 24.52
N LEU A 179 25.36 -11.66 23.86
CA LEU A 179 24.11 -12.39 24.04
C LEU A 179 24.28 -13.83 23.55
N ASP A 180 23.89 -14.79 24.37
CA ASP A 180 24.00 -16.21 24.04
C ASP A 180 22.93 -16.63 23.01
N GLU A 181 23.30 -17.51 22.07
CA GLU A 181 22.41 -18.01 21.03
C GLU A 181 21.16 -18.74 21.55
N SER A 182 21.22 -19.23 22.79
CA SER A 182 20.12 -19.94 23.45
C SER A 182 18.88 -19.05 23.62
N VAL A 183 19.07 -17.73 23.56
CA VAL A 183 17.97 -16.75 23.62
C VAL A 183 17.05 -16.80 22.38
N LEU A 184 17.52 -17.39 21.27
CA LEU A 184 16.78 -17.57 20.04
C LEU A 184 15.88 -18.81 20.04
N LYS A 185 15.94 -19.61 21.10
CA LYS A 185 15.12 -20.81 21.30
C LYS A 185 13.91 -20.51 22.16
#